data_51579a5ed943798f3e672d0101383af4
#
_entry.id   51579a5ed943798f3e672d0101383af4
#
_cell.length_a   1.000
_cell.length_b   1.000
_cell.length_c   1.000
_cell.angle_alpha   90.00
_cell.angle_beta   90.00
_cell.angle_gamma   90.00
#
_symmetry.space_group_name_H-M   'P 1'
#
loop_
_entity.id
_entity.type
_entity.pdbx_description
1 polymer ?
#
loop_
_entity_poly.entity_id
_entity_poly.type
_entity_poly.pdbx_seq_one_letter_code
_entity_poly.pdbx_strand_id
1 'polypeptide(L)'
;GPQRMFSIIRSMYKDGVVLSAQPAAGIPTLLDGRSIYHTSPEYLATYAKQLVEAGVTLIGACCGSTPAHLKAIAQAVKGVKVGRTEIKVKESVSPPPVETRTAPTASSQSRFARNIGKKFLTTVELDIPRGLDMSSVLDGAAFLQKYGIDAIDITDGARARLRMSSVAISVLIQRDVGIEAMTHLACRDRNLIGLQAELISAHALGLRNILVITGDPAIIGDYPHATSVFDVDAIGLIRAVKAMNEGKDLMGNSIGESTSFLIACAANPTTEDMDREVGRLEKKLEAGANIVFTQPVYDMKTLEEFLRKASHLKFPLMLGVLPLRSYKHAEFLHNEVPGINIPEKIREKLRNSGERAAAVGVELAIEFLLEAKPVVQGVYLLPPFKKYSIVPEILSAL
;
A
#
# COMPACT_ATOMS: atom_id res chain seq x y z
N GLY A 1 -31.48 -8.43 1.55
CA GLY A 1 -32.73 -8.89 2.18
C GLY A 1 -32.97 -10.37 1.96
N PRO A 2 -34.01 -10.96 2.56
CA PRO A 2 -34.23 -12.40 2.60
C PRO A 2 -34.54 -13.02 1.23
N GLN A 3 -35.27 -12.34 0.36
CA GLN A 3 -35.58 -12.81 -0.99
C GLN A 3 -34.31 -13.05 -1.84
N ARG A 4 -33.38 -12.08 -1.81
CA ARG A 4 -32.11 -12.19 -2.54
C ARG A 4 -31.24 -13.32 -1.96
N MET A 5 -31.22 -13.45 -0.63
CA MET A 5 -30.51 -14.54 0.07
C MET A 5 -31.06 -15.90 -0.38
N PHE A 6 -32.38 -16.07 -0.44
CA PHE A 6 -33.02 -17.31 -0.92
C PHE A 6 -32.63 -17.66 -2.35
N SER A 7 -32.62 -16.68 -3.25
CA SER A 7 -32.17 -16.88 -4.64
C SER A 7 -30.72 -17.34 -4.74
N ILE A 8 -29.83 -16.73 -3.92
CA ILE A 8 -28.42 -17.10 -3.86
C ILE A 8 -28.24 -18.52 -3.31
N ILE A 9 -28.90 -18.85 -2.20
CA ILE A 9 -28.83 -20.17 -1.58
C ILE A 9 -29.25 -21.26 -2.57
N ARG A 10 -30.33 -21.04 -3.32
CA ARG A 10 -30.76 -21.98 -4.37
C ARG A 10 -29.73 -22.19 -5.48
N SER A 11 -28.99 -21.14 -5.85
CA SER A 11 -27.94 -21.25 -6.87
C SER A 11 -26.63 -21.85 -6.32
N MET A 12 -26.40 -21.73 -5.01
CA MET A 12 -25.22 -22.27 -4.33
C MET A 12 -25.40 -23.70 -3.82
N TYR A 13 -26.64 -24.19 -3.82
CA TYR A 13 -26.95 -25.53 -3.29
C TYR A 13 -26.15 -26.60 -4.04
N LYS A 14 -25.41 -27.36 -3.28
CA LYS A 14 -24.66 -28.53 -3.73
C LYS A 14 -24.81 -29.61 -2.66
N ASP A 15 -25.15 -30.82 -3.10
CA ASP A 15 -25.26 -31.92 -2.17
C ASP A 15 -24.02 -32.01 -1.28
N GLY A 16 -24.27 -32.04 0.03
CA GLY A 16 -23.28 -32.25 1.04
C GLY A 16 -22.54 -31.06 1.60
N VAL A 17 -22.94 -29.88 1.26
CA VAL A 17 -22.41 -28.66 1.91
C VAL A 17 -23.37 -28.22 3.01
N VAL A 18 -22.85 -28.02 4.23
CA VAL A 18 -23.61 -27.39 5.32
C VAL A 18 -23.78 -25.92 4.98
N LEU A 19 -25.03 -25.49 4.76
CA LEU A 19 -25.34 -24.10 4.42
C LEU A 19 -25.80 -23.31 5.65
N SER A 20 -25.25 -22.12 5.76
CA SER A 20 -25.66 -21.10 6.74
C SER A 20 -26.26 -19.89 6.02
N ALA A 21 -27.35 -19.33 6.57
CA ALA A 21 -27.99 -18.14 6.03
C ALA A 21 -28.35 -17.14 7.14
N GLN A 22 -27.96 -15.90 6.97
CA GLN A 22 -28.21 -14.79 7.91
C GLN A 22 -28.71 -13.54 7.14
N PRO A 23 -29.97 -13.54 6.68
CA PRO A 23 -30.48 -12.42 5.90
C PRO A 23 -30.65 -11.15 6.75
N ALA A 24 -30.29 -10.02 6.16
CA ALA A 24 -30.63 -8.72 6.73
C ALA A 24 -32.14 -8.45 6.65
N ALA A 25 -32.68 -7.61 7.52
CA ALA A 25 -34.08 -7.19 7.54
C ALA A 25 -34.43 -6.20 6.39
N GLY A 26 -34.00 -6.51 5.17
CA GLY A 26 -34.23 -5.74 3.97
C GLY A 26 -33.07 -4.84 3.57
N ILE A 27 -33.34 -3.91 2.66
CA ILE A 27 -32.43 -2.84 2.26
C ILE A 27 -32.71 -1.63 3.16
N PRO A 28 -31.72 -1.02 3.81
CA PRO A 28 -31.94 0.12 4.66
C PRO A 28 -32.33 1.37 3.86
N THR A 29 -33.20 2.18 4.42
CA THR A 29 -33.43 3.57 4.01
C THR A 29 -32.66 4.48 4.96
N LEU A 30 -31.96 5.46 4.42
CA LEU A 30 -31.23 6.44 5.22
C LEU A 30 -32.24 7.57 5.61
N LEU A 31 -32.48 7.74 6.91
CA LEU A 31 -33.31 8.83 7.45
C LEU A 31 -32.50 9.49 8.59
N ASP A 32 -32.24 10.78 8.45
CA ASP A 32 -31.50 11.60 9.43
C ASP A 32 -30.14 10.96 9.85
N GLY A 33 -29.42 10.41 8.88
CA GLY A 33 -28.12 9.75 9.11
C GLY A 33 -28.20 8.36 9.76
N ARG A 34 -29.43 7.83 9.96
CA ARG A 34 -29.65 6.50 10.53
C ARG A 34 -30.18 5.52 9.49
N SER A 35 -29.67 4.29 9.50
CA SER A 35 -30.18 3.21 8.66
C SER A 35 -31.44 2.60 9.27
N ILE A 36 -32.56 2.75 8.59
CA ILE A 36 -33.87 2.21 9.01
C ILE A 36 -34.21 1.01 8.13
N TYR A 37 -34.60 -0.10 8.73
CA TYR A 37 -35.00 -1.33 8.07
C TYR A 37 -36.49 -1.54 8.22
N HIS A 38 -37.14 -1.92 7.11
CA HIS A 38 -38.62 -1.97 7.04
C HIS A 38 -39.20 -3.40 6.96
N THR A 39 -38.35 -4.41 6.93
CA THR A 39 -38.79 -5.82 6.85
C THR A 39 -39.45 -6.24 8.16
N SER A 40 -40.67 -6.77 8.08
CA SER A 40 -41.38 -7.29 9.27
C SER A 40 -40.83 -8.65 9.72
N PRO A 41 -41.01 -9.00 11.00
CA PRO A 41 -40.65 -10.32 11.51
C PRO A 41 -41.30 -11.49 10.74
N GLU A 42 -42.58 -11.33 10.36
CA GLU A 42 -43.37 -12.34 9.65
C GLU A 42 -42.81 -12.59 8.23
N TYR A 43 -42.45 -11.52 7.52
CA TYR A 43 -41.85 -11.61 6.21
C TYR A 43 -40.49 -12.34 6.28
N LEU A 44 -39.66 -11.99 7.26
CA LEU A 44 -38.37 -12.66 7.46
C LEU A 44 -38.54 -14.15 7.80
N ALA A 45 -39.53 -14.48 8.64
CA ALA A 45 -39.89 -15.83 9.04
C ALA A 45 -40.36 -16.69 7.86
N THR A 46 -41.11 -16.10 6.92
CA THR A 46 -41.55 -16.78 5.69
C THR A 46 -40.35 -17.27 4.85
N TYR A 47 -39.37 -16.36 4.65
CA TYR A 47 -38.14 -16.75 3.92
C TYR A 47 -37.24 -17.68 4.73
N ALA A 48 -37.22 -17.59 6.05
CA ALA A 48 -36.50 -18.50 6.90
C ALA A 48 -36.94 -19.96 6.69
N LYS A 49 -38.27 -20.19 6.64
CA LYS A 49 -38.82 -21.51 6.32
C LYS A 49 -38.34 -21.99 4.96
N GLN A 50 -38.46 -21.17 3.91
CA GLN A 50 -38.02 -21.51 2.55
C GLN A 50 -36.51 -21.79 2.47
N LEU A 51 -35.69 -21.06 3.22
CA LEU A 51 -34.25 -21.30 3.30
C LEU A 51 -33.92 -22.67 3.91
N VAL A 52 -34.61 -23.06 4.98
CA VAL A 52 -34.46 -24.39 5.59
C VAL A 52 -34.91 -25.50 4.63
N GLU A 53 -36.05 -25.33 3.96
CA GLU A 53 -36.53 -26.23 2.93
C GLU A 53 -35.56 -26.34 1.73
N ALA A 54 -34.77 -25.27 1.45
CA ALA A 54 -33.73 -25.27 0.42
C ALA A 54 -32.38 -25.82 0.91
N GLY A 55 -32.28 -26.39 2.12
CA GLY A 55 -31.11 -27.06 2.63
C GLY A 55 -30.23 -26.24 3.59
N VAL A 56 -30.67 -25.06 4.03
CA VAL A 56 -29.97 -24.31 5.06
C VAL A 56 -30.11 -25.02 6.39
N THR A 57 -28.99 -25.30 7.03
CA THR A 57 -28.93 -26.01 8.32
C THR A 57 -28.79 -25.05 9.50
N LEU A 58 -28.09 -23.92 9.28
CA LEU A 58 -27.90 -22.87 10.28
C LEU A 58 -28.57 -21.59 9.80
N ILE A 59 -29.60 -21.13 10.51
CA ILE A 59 -30.30 -19.91 10.14
C ILE A 59 -30.23 -18.89 11.26
N GLY A 60 -30.01 -17.65 10.89
CA GLY A 60 -29.99 -16.50 11.80
C GLY A 60 -30.53 -15.27 11.11
N ALA A 61 -30.13 -14.12 11.58
CA ALA A 61 -30.48 -12.83 11.02
C ALA A 61 -29.30 -11.86 11.13
N CYS A 62 -29.30 -10.78 10.34
CA CYS A 62 -28.25 -9.81 10.26
C CYS A 62 -28.79 -8.39 10.49
N CYS A 63 -28.20 -7.38 9.87
CA CYS A 63 -28.51 -5.96 10.04
C CYS A 63 -29.99 -5.64 10.02
N GLY A 64 -30.42 -4.77 10.94
CA GLY A 64 -31.82 -4.34 11.06
C GLY A 64 -32.76 -5.33 11.75
N SER A 65 -32.29 -6.53 12.09
CA SER A 65 -33.09 -7.52 12.78
C SER A 65 -33.13 -7.27 14.30
N THR A 66 -34.29 -7.51 14.89
CA THR A 66 -34.56 -7.36 16.32
C THR A 66 -34.84 -8.73 16.96
N PRO A 67 -34.93 -8.84 18.30
CA PRO A 67 -35.35 -10.07 18.97
C PRO A 67 -36.68 -10.62 18.49
N ALA A 68 -37.63 -9.74 18.08
CA ALA A 68 -38.90 -10.15 17.48
C ALA A 68 -38.70 -10.92 16.18
N HIS A 69 -37.82 -10.48 15.32
CA HIS A 69 -37.44 -11.20 14.08
C HIS A 69 -36.88 -12.60 14.37
N LEU A 70 -35.95 -12.70 15.31
CA LEU A 70 -35.36 -14.01 15.69
C LEU A 70 -36.40 -14.93 16.30
N LYS A 71 -37.30 -14.42 17.11
CA LYS A 71 -38.41 -15.19 17.67
C LYS A 71 -39.32 -15.74 16.58
N ALA A 72 -39.69 -14.89 15.61
CA ALA A 72 -40.51 -15.30 14.47
C ALA A 72 -39.82 -16.36 13.58
N ILE A 73 -38.53 -16.19 13.30
CA ILE A 73 -37.71 -17.20 12.60
C ILE A 73 -37.74 -18.52 13.35
N ALA A 74 -37.40 -18.52 14.65
CA ALA A 74 -37.32 -19.73 15.46
C ALA A 74 -38.67 -20.48 15.48
N GLN A 75 -39.78 -19.76 15.55
CA GLN A 75 -41.12 -20.34 15.47
C GLN A 75 -41.44 -20.94 14.09
N ALA A 76 -41.09 -20.23 13.03
CA ALA A 76 -41.39 -20.65 11.66
C ALA A 76 -40.59 -21.88 11.19
N VAL A 77 -39.37 -22.06 11.70
CA VAL A 77 -38.52 -23.21 11.32
C VAL A 77 -38.69 -24.42 12.23
N LYS A 78 -39.45 -24.28 13.31
CA LYS A 78 -39.69 -25.39 14.26
C LYS A 78 -40.41 -26.52 13.57
N GLY A 79 -39.75 -27.69 13.51
CA GLY A 79 -40.31 -28.90 12.88
C GLY A 79 -40.22 -28.93 11.34
N VAL A 80 -39.65 -27.91 10.72
CA VAL A 80 -39.38 -27.93 9.28
C VAL A 80 -38.23 -28.90 8.99
N LYS A 81 -38.43 -29.84 8.07
CA LYS A 81 -37.36 -30.77 7.66
C LYS A 81 -36.39 -30.02 6.74
N VAL A 82 -35.11 -30.09 7.09
CA VAL A 82 -34.03 -29.59 6.24
C VAL A 82 -33.98 -30.45 4.98
N GLY A 83 -33.93 -29.85 3.79
CA GLY A 83 -33.78 -30.58 2.53
C GLY A 83 -32.52 -31.46 2.60
N ARG A 84 -32.57 -32.68 2.12
CA ARG A 84 -31.45 -33.61 2.19
C ARG A 84 -30.30 -33.12 1.32
N THR A 85 -29.17 -32.95 1.96
CA THR A 85 -27.91 -32.67 1.31
C THR A 85 -27.00 -33.90 1.45
N GLU A 86 -26.70 -34.62 0.35
CA GLU A 86 -25.70 -35.68 0.34
C GLU A 86 -24.35 -35.15 -0.12
N ILE A 87 -23.32 -35.27 0.76
CA ILE A 87 -21.94 -34.91 0.39
C ILE A 87 -21.23 -36.11 -0.21
N LYS A 88 -20.84 -36.02 -1.46
CA LYS A 88 -19.68 -36.77 -1.97
C LYS A 88 -18.46 -35.85 -1.89
N VAL A 89 -17.74 -35.91 -0.78
CA VAL A 89 -16.39 -35.31 -0.70
C VAL A 89 -15.50 -36.11 -1.63
N LYS A 90 -15.11 -35.53 -2.78
CA LYS A 90 -13.88 -35.97 -3.41
C LYS A 90 -12.78 -35.51 -2.46
N GLU A 91 -12.05 -36.48 -1.89
CA GLU A 91 -10.82 -36.17 -1.18
C GLU A 91 -9.95 -35.27 -2.07
N SER A 92 -9.87 -34.02 -1.75
CA SER A 92 -8.85 -33.16 -2.31
C SER A 92 -7.52 -33.69 -1.78
N VAL A 93 -6.67 -34.14 -2.69
CA VAL A 93 -5.27 -34.42 -2.36
C VAL A 93 -4.77 -33.19 -1.58
N SER A 94 -4.46 -33.40 -0.32
CA SER A 94 -3.87 -32.35 0.51
C SER A 94 -2.65 -31.84 -0.23
N PRO A 95 -2.53 -30.51 -0.47
CA PRO A 95 -1.27 -29.99 -0.97
C PRO A 95 -0.16 -30.44 -0.03
N PRO A 96 1.06 -30.70 -0.54
CA PRO A 96 2.18 -31.06 0.30
C PRO A 96 2.29 -30.02 1.43
N PRO A 97 2.73 -30.42 2.63
CA PRO A 97 2.85 -29.49 3.75
C PRO A 97 3.63 -28.27 3.27
N VAL A 98 2.96 -27.13 3.16
CA VAL A 98 3.65 -25.86 3.03
C VAL A 98 4.47 -25.78 4.31
N GLU A 99 5.80 -25.81 4.17
CA GLU A 99 6.67 -25.46 5.29
C GLU A 99 6.14 -24.14 5.82
N THR A 100 5.56 -24.20 7.00
CA THR A 100 5.09 -23.01 7.71
C THR A 100 6.34 -22.20 7.98
N ARG A 101 6.67 -21.31 7.04
CA ARG A 101 7.55 -20.19 7.36
C ARG A 101 6.85 -19.50 8.52
N THR A 102 7.44 -19.61 9.69
CA THR A 102 6.98 -18.92 10.90
C THR A 102 6.76 -17.46 10.50
N ALA A 103 5.50 -17.03 10.54
CA ALA A 103 5.20 -15.61 10.36
C ALA A 103 6.12 -14.84 11.30
N PRO A 104 6.76 -13.74 10.85
CA PRO A 104 7.59 -12.93 11.73
C PRO A 104 6.78 -12.62 12.98
N THR A 105 7.35 -12.90 14.15
CA THR A 105 6.70 -12.57 15.43
C THR A 105 6.21 -11.12 15.35
N ALA A 106 4.96 -10.87 15.72
CA ALA A 106 4.21 -9.64 15.46
C ALA A 106 4.94 -8.33 15.87
N SER A 107 5.98 -8.40 16.69
CA SER A 107 6.70 -7.26 17.27
C SER A 107 8.11 -6.98 16.71
N SER A 108 8.58 -7.67 15.66
CA SER A 108 9.94 -7.46 15.19
C SER A 108 10.03 -6.34 14.15
N GLN A 109 10.93 -5.37 14.39
CA GLN A 109 11.32 -4.36 13.41
C GLN A 109 11.89 -5.00 12.14
N SER A 110 11.71 -4.33 10.99
CA SER A 110 12.31 -4.75 9.72
C SER A 110 13.84 -4.79 9.79
N ARG A 111 14.43 -5.59 8.92
CA ARG A 111 15.88 -5.62 8.71
C ARG A 111 16.38 -4.26 8.21
N PHE A 112 15.59 -3.60 7.33
CA PHE A 112 15.86 -2.25 6.85
C PHE A 112 15.94 -1.25 8.01
N ALA A 113 14.94 -1.23 8.90
CA ALA A 113 14.92 -0.34 10.07
C ALA A 113 16.11 -0.56 11.01
N ARG A 114 16.49 -1.82 11.27
CA ARG A 114 17.64 -2.15 12.12
C ARG A 114 19.00 -1.73 11.56
N ASN A 115 19.07 -1.48 10.25
CA ASN A 115 20.30 -1.08 9.56
C ASN A 115 20.46 0.44 9.39
N ILE A 116 19.44 1.23 9.75
CA ILE A 116 19.55 2.69 9.79
C ILE A 116 20.66 3.09 10.77
N GLY A 117 21.56 3.98 10.34
CA GLY A 117 22.73 4.42 11.10
C GLY A 117 23.88 3.42 11.18
N LYS A 118 23.78 2.23 10.57
CA LYS A 118 24.83 1.19 10.62
C LYS A 118 25.51 0.93 9.28
N LYS A 119 24.80 1.13 8.19
CA LYS A 119 25.35 0.99 6.84
C LYS A 119 24.65 1.94 5.88
N PHE A 120 25.26 2.18 4.74
CA PHE A 120 24.61 2.85 3.62
C PHE A 120 23.48 1.95 3.08
N LEU A 121 22.26 2.47 3.04
CA LEU A 121 21.07 1.73 2.63
C LEU A 121 20.74 1.95 1.16
N THR A 122 20.19 0.92 0.52
CA THR A 122 19.84 0.98 -0.90
C THR A 122 18.41 0.51 -1.11
N THR A 123 17.60 1.33 -1.75
CA THR A 123 16.26 0.94 -2.20
C THR A 123 16.07 1.23 -3.67
N VAL A 124 15.22 0.46 -4.33
CA VAL A 124 14.94 0.58 -5.76
C VAL A 124 13.45 0.54 -6.03
N GLU A 125 12.95 1.53 -6.75
CA GLU A 125 11.55 1.56 -7.18
C GLU A 125 11.30 0.59 -8.33
N LEU A 126 10.23 -0.21 -8.19
CA LEU A 126 9.72 -1.05 -9.25
C LEU A 126 8.40 -0.51 -9.80
N ASP A 127 8.30 -0.53 -11.13
CA ASP A 127 7.06 -0.21 -11.84
C ASP A 127 5.98 -1.26 -11.61
N ILE A 128 4.85 -0.84 -11.04
CA ILE A 128 3.70 -1.70 -10.79
C ILE A 128 2.94 -1.98 -12.09
N PRO A 129 2.50 -3.24 -12.35
CA PRO A 129 1.74 -3.57 -13.55
C PRO A 129 0.33 -2.94 -13.52
N ARG A 130 -0.20 -2.68 -14.72
CA ARG A 130 -1.61 -2.27 -14.90
C ARG A 130 -2.58 -3.44 -14.80
N GLY A 131 -2.12 -4.63 -15.15
CA GLY A 131 -2.91 -5.87 -15.25
C GLY A 131 -2.53 -6.87 -14.18
N LEU A 132 -2.91 -8.11 -14.43
CA LEU A 132 -2.75 -9.22 -13.48
C LEU A 132 -1.37 -9.90 -13.54
N ASP A 133 -0.60 -9.67 -14.62
CA ASP A 133 0.71 -10.28 -14.81
C ASP A 133 1.75 -9.60 -13.91
N MET A 134 2.21 -10.35 -12.94
CA MET A 134 3.23 -9.93 -11.97
C MET A 134 4.64 -10.41 -12.30
N SER A 135 4.82 -11.19 -13.36
CA SER A 135 6.11 -11.81 -13.69
C SER A 135 7.23 -10.78 -13.78
N SER A 136 7.00 -9.67 -14.50
CA SER A 136 8.02 -8.61 -14.66
C SER A 136 8.43 -7.92 -13.34
N VAL A 137 7.53 -7.87 -12.35
CA VAL A 137 7.82 -7.28 -11.03
C VAL A 137 8.60 -8.26 -10.17
N LEU A 138 8.17 -9.52 -10.14
CA LEU A 138 8.85 -10.56 -9.36
C LEU A 138 10.25 -10.84 -9.92
N ASP A 139 10.39 -10.91 -11.25
CA ASP A 139 11.70 -11.06 -11.93
C ASP A 139 12.62 -9.86 -11.65
N GLY A 140 12.07 -8.64 -11.68
CA GLY A 140 12.80 -7.42 -11.33
C GLY A 140 13.27 -7.43 -9.87
N ALA A 141 12.40 -7.80 -8.94
CA ALA A 141 12.74 -7.92 -7.52
C ALA A 141 13.78 -9.02 -7.28
N ALA A 142 13.63 -10.19 -7.90
CA ALA A 142 14.58 -11.29 -7.81
C ALA A 142 15.95 -10.93 -8.42
N PHE A 143 15.95 -10.18 -9.53
CA PHE A 143 17.18 -9.65 -10.11
C PHE A 143 17.89 -8.73 -9.13
N LEU A 144 17.19 -7.74 -8.57
CA LEU A 144 17.75 -6.75 -7.65
C LEU A 144 18.22 -7.36 -6.33
N GLN A 145 17.53 -8.38 -5.83
CA GLN A 145 17.92 -9.10 -4.62
C GLN A 145 19.35 -9.69 -4.71
N LYS A 146 19.74 -10.18 -5.89
CA LYS A 146 21.07 -10.75 -6.14
C LYS A 146 22.22 -9.75 -5.94
N TYR A 147 21.89 -8.45 -6.03
CA TYR A 147 22.87 -7.37 -5.86
C TYR A 147 22.81 -6.70 -4.48
N GLY A 148 22.12 -7.33 -3.53
CA GLY A 148 22.15 -6.90 -2.13
C GLY A 148 21.34 -5.65 -1.81
N ILE A 149 20.34 -5.32 -2.63
CA ILE A 149 19.39 -4.23 -2.35
C ILE A 149 18.68 -4.50 -1.01
N ASP A 150 18.51 -3.46 -0.20
CA ASP A 150 17.91 -3.59 1.14
C ASP A 150 16.39 -3.69 1.11
N ALA A 151 15.73 -2.94 0.22
CA ALA A 151 14.29 -3.00 0.04
C ALA A 151 13.86 -2.57 -1.37
N ILE A 152 12.69 -3.03 -1.77
CA ILE A 152 12.03 -2.61 -3.02
C ILE A 152 10.94 -1.60 -2.69
N ASP A 153 10.98 -0.43 -3.34
CA ASP A 153 9.93 0.58 -3.23
C ASP A 153 8.77 0.25 -4.17
N ILE A 154 7.57 0.20 -3.61
CA ILE A 154 6.34 -0.09 -4.33
C ILE A 154 5.38 1.07 -4.18
N THR A 155 5.19 1.83 -5.27
CA THR A 155 4.34 3.03 -5.29
C THR A 155 2.85 2.70 -5.17
N ASP A 156 2.03 3.62 -4.65
CA ASP A 156 0.59 3.46 -4.53
C ASP A 156 -0.14 4.35 -5.55
N GLY A 157 -0.38 3.80 -6.74
CA GLY A 157 -1.11 4.48 -7.81
C GLY A 157 -0.49 5.83 -8.23
N ALA A 158 0.81 5.86 -8.46
CA ALA A 158 1.52 7.07 -8.87
C ALA A 158 0.82 7.79 -10.04
N ARG A 159 0.72 9.12 -9.97
CA ARG A 159 -0.03 9.98 -10.92
C ARG A 159 -1.52 9.62 -11.01
N ALA A 160 -2.12 9.16 -9.92
CA ALA A 160 -3.53 8.76 -9.86
C ALA A 160 -3.95 7.76 -10.95
N ARG A 161 -3.07 6.83 -11.32
CA ARG A 161 -3.34 5.82 -12.34
C ARG A 161 -3.70 4.49 -11.72
N LEU A 162 -4.64 3.77 -12.38
CA LEU A 162 -4.98 2.41 -11.96
C LEU A 162 -3.76 1.50 -11.99
N ARG A 163 -3.46 0.91 -10.85
CA ARG A 163 -2.40 -0.08 -10.64
C ARG A 163 -2.89 -1.14 -9.67
N MET A 164 -2.18 -2.24 -9.61
CA MET A 164 -2.38 -3.24 -8.55
C MET A 164 -2.06 -2.61 -7.19
N SER A 165 -2.67 -3.10 -6.11
CA SER A 165 -2.43 -2.62 -4.75
C SER A 165 -0.96 -2.73 -4.36
N SER A 166 -0.39 -1.65 -3.85
CA SER A 166 0.99 -1.61 -3.34
C SER A 166 1.20 -2.63 -2.22
N VAL A 167 0.23 -2.77 -1.31
CA VAL A 167 0.25 -3.76 -0.22
C VAL A 167 0.28 -5.18 -0.77
N ALA A 168 -0.61 -5.50 -1.71
CA ALA A 168 -0.66 -6.84 -2.30
C ALA A 168 0.66 -7.23 -2.98
N ILE A 169 1.24 -6.32 -3.79
CA ILE A 169 2.52 -6.55 -4.46
C ILE A 169 3.66 -6.70 -3.45
N SER A 170 3.72 -5.83 -2.44
CA SER A 170 4.75 -5.90 -1.40
C SER A 170 4.73 -7.23 -0.65
N VAL A 171 3.55 -7.76 -0.33
CA VAL A 171 3.40 -9.08 0.28
C VAL A 171 3.92 -10.19 -0.64
N LEU A 172 3.57 -10.15 -1.93
CA LEU A 172 4.02 -11.14 -2.91
C LEU A 172 5.53 -11.10 -3.09
N ILE A 173 6.13 -9.91 -3.19
CA ILE A 173 7.60 -9.76 -3.28
C ILE A 173 8.28 -10.32 -2.03
N GLN A 174 7.80 -9.99 -0.83
CA GLN A 174 8.40 -10.53 0.40
C GLN A 174 8.25 -12.03 0.52
N ARG A 175 7.09 -12.59 0.11
CA ARG A 175 6.81 -14.02 0.17
C ARG A 175 7.61 -14.82 -0.87
N ASP A 176 7.59 -14.37 -2.13
CA ASP A 176 8.05 -15.17 -3.26
C ASP A 176 9.52 -14.91 -3.60
N VAL A 177 10.03 -13.70 -3.31
CA VAL A 177 11.42 -13.31 -3.53
C VAL A 177 12.21 -13.27 -2.23
N GLY A 178 11.62 -12.88 -1.11
CA GLY A 178 12.28 -12.80 0.20
C GLY A 178 13.06 -11.51 0.45
N ILE A 179 12.85 -10.46 -0.38
CA ILE A 179 13.39 -9.11 -0.16
C ILE A 179 12.34 -8.25 0.54
N GLU A 180 12.76 -7.35 1.44
CA GLU A 180 11.83 -6.44 2.09
C GLU A 180 11.26 -5.41 1.11
N ALA A 181 10.02 -5.02 1.32
CA ALA A 181 9.38 -3.93 0.58
C ALA A 181 9.28 -2.66 1.44
N MET A 182 9.47 -1.51 0.81
CA MET A 182 9.06 -0.21 1.28
C MET A 182 7.73 0.10 0.59
N THR A 183 6.63 -0.13 1.29
CA THR A 183 5.29 -0.02 0.74
C THR A 183 4.81 1.42 0.82
N HIS A 184 4.56 2.06 -0.33
CA HIS A 184 3.97 3.39 -0.32
C HIS A 184 2.47 3.27 -0.02
N LEU A 185 1.93 4.22 0.74
CA LEU A 185 0.51 4.31 1.07
C LEU A 185 0.02 5.74 0.87
N ALA A 186 -0.92 5.91 -0.05
CA ALA A 186 -1.50 7.20 -0.41
C ALA A 186 -2.83 7.45 0.30
N CYS A 187 -3.07 8.71 0.70
CA CYS A 187 -4.32 9.14 1.33
C CYS A 187 -5.48 9.30 0.32
N ARG A 188 -5.21 9.24 -0.99
CA ARG A 188 -6.16 9.59 -2.05
C ARG A 188 -7.35 8.65 -2.16
N ASP A 189 -7.13 7.34 -2.18
CA ASP A 189 -8.13 6.37 -2.67
C ASP A 189 -8.97 5.75 -1.56
N ARG A 190 -8.58 5.91 -0.32
CA ARG A 190 -9.18 5.25 0.84
C ARG A 190 -9.58 6.29 1.89
N ASN A 191 -10.75 6.10 2.50
CA ASN A 191 -11.12 6.87 3.69
C ASN A 191 -10.27 6.44 4.89
N LEU A 192 -10.33 7.20 5.99
CA LEU A 192 -9.52 6.94 7.18
C LEU A 192 -9.73 5.55 7.77
N ILE A 193 -10.94 4.99 7.70
CA ILE A 193 -11.21 3.63 8.16
C ILE A 193 -10.50 2.63 7.25
N GLY A 194 -10.59 2.81 5.93
CA GLY A 194 -9.92 1.96 4.94
C GLY A 194 -8.41 2.01 5.06
N LEU A 195 -7.81 3.19 5.29
CA LEU A 195 -6.37 3.34 5.50
C LEU A 195 -5.88 2.58 6.74
N GLN A 196 -6.61 2.68 7.85
CA GLN A 196 -6.26 1.97 9.08
C GLN A 196 -6.45 0.45 8.96
N ALA A 197 -7.52 0.00 8.30
CA ALA A 197 -7.75 -1.42 8.03
C ALA A 197 -6.64 -2.01 7.13
N GLU A 198 -6.20 -1.26 6.10
CA GLU A 198 -5.08 -1.65 5.23
C GLU A 198 -3.77 -1.77 6.01
N LEU A 199 -3.48 -0.83 6.93
CA LEU A 199 -2.30 -0.88 7.78
C LEU A 199 -2.29 -2.09 8.71
N ILE A 200 -3.42 -2.39 9.39
CA ILE A 200 -3.55 -3.58 10.22
C ILE A 200 -3.27 -4.84 9.39
N SER A 201 -3.88 -4.91 8.20
CA SER A 201 -3.71 -6.04 7.28
C SER A 201 -2.27 -6.17 6.78
N ALA A 202 -1.64 -5.06 6.41
CA ALA A 202 -0.24 -5.01 5.98
C ALA A 202 0.70 -5.53 7.07
N HIS A 203 0.49 -5.12 8.33
CA HIS A 203 1.28 -5.60 9.45
C HIS A 203 1.08 -7.10 9.71
N ALA A 204 -0.17 -7.58 9.70
CA ALA A 204 -0.51 -9.00 9.86
C ALA A 204 0.10 -9.88 8.75
N LEU A 205 0.21 -9.34 7.53
CA LEU A 205 0.85 -9.99 6.39
C LEU A 205 2.38 -9.86 6.37
N GLY A 206 3.00 -9.27 7.38
CA GLY A 206 4.45 -9.21 7.54
C GLY A 206 5.12 -7.96 6.98
N LEU A 207 4.38 -6.98 6.44
CA LEU A 207 4.97 -5.71 6.02
C LEU A 207 5.35 -4.87 7.24
N ARG A 208 6.51 -4.20 7.16
CA ARG A 208 7.06 -3.43 8.27
C ARG A 208 7.54 -2.03 7.87
N ASN A 209 7.70 -1.75 6.58
CA ASN A 209 8.18 -0.46 6.11
C ASN A 209 7.07 0.22 5.29
N ILE A 210 6.61 1.37 5.74
CA ILE A 210 5.55 2.15 5.09
C ILE A 210 6.09 3.53 4.75
N LEU A 211 6.03 3.90 3.46
CA LEU A 211 6.29 5.27 3.01
C LEU A 211 4.95 5.97 2.81
N VAL A 212 4.68 6.95 3.66
CA VAL A 212 3.41 7.68 3.67
C VAL A 212 3.45 8.86 2.73
N ILE A 213 2.49 8.93 1.81
CA ILE A 213 2.33 10.04 0.87
C ILE A 213 0.90 10.56 0.87
N THR A 214 0.71 11.83 0.52
CA THR A 214 -0.64 12.38 0.29
C THR A 214 -1.26 11.76 -0.96
N GLY A 215 -0.48 11.60 -2.01
CA GLY A 215 -0.92 11.12 -3.33
C GLY A 215 -1.42 12.25 -4.24
N ASP A 216 -1.35 12.01 -5.54
CA ASP A 216 -1.82 12.93 -6.56
C ASP A 216 -3.36 12.90 -6.65
N PRO A 217 -4.05 14.01 -6.91
CA PRO A 217 -5.50 14.01 -7.03
C PRO A 217 -5.98 13.24 -8.29
N ALA A 218 -7.16 12.62 -8.20
CA ALA A 218 -7.71 11.79 -9.28
C ALA A 218 -7.87 12.54 -10.61
N ILE A 219 -8.09 13.87 -10.56
CA ILE A 219 -8.27 14.73 -11.74
C ILE A 219 -7.12 14.67 -12.76
N ILE A 220 -5.90 14.34 -12.31
CA ILE A 220 -4.74 14.23 -13.22
C ILE A 220 -4.47 12.80 -13.70
N GLY A 221 -5.27 11.84 -13.27
CA GLY A 221 -5.06 10.41 -13.52
C GLY A 221 -5.95 9.80 -14.59
N ASP A 222 -6.05 8.47 -14.54
CA ASP A 222 -6.82 7.69 -15.51
C ASP A 222 -8.35 7.84 -15.31
N TYR A 223 -8.79 8.24 -14.10
CA TYR A 223 -10.20 8.41 -13.74
C TYR A 223 -10.45 9.79 -13.12
N PRO A 224 -10.52 10.85 -13.95
CA PRO A 224 -10.62 12.24 -13.44
C PRO A 224 -11.86 12.53 -12.60
N HIS A 225 -12.91 11.72 -12.77
CA HIS A 225 -14.17 11.84 -12.03
C HIS A 225 -14.25 10.96 -10.78
N ALA A 226 -13.22 10.17 -10.49
CA ALA A 226 -13.15 9.41 -9.24
C ALA A 226 -12.98 10.37 -8.06
N THR A 227 -13.60 10.05 -6.93
CA THR A 227 -13.47 10.85 -5.71
C THR A 227 -12.07 10.69 -5.13
N SER A 228 -11.34 11.81 -5.00
CA SER A 228 -10.15 11.86 -4.15
C SER A 228 -10.60 12.07 -2.71
N VAL A 229 -10.43 11.08 -1.85
CA VAL A 229 -11.01 11.06 -0.51
C VAL A 229 -10.32 12.06 0.42
N PHE A 230 -9.00 11.93 0.59
CA PHE A 230 -8.17 12.82 1.41
C PHE A 230 -8.77 13.19 2.79
N ASP A 231 -9.37 12.22 3.51
CA ASP A 231 -9.80 12.42 4.90
C ASP A 231 -8.63 12.90 5.78
N VAL A 232 -7.42 12.51 5.41
CA VAL A 232 -6.16 12.95 6.00
C VAL A 232 -5.13 13.23 4.91
N ASP A 233 -4.14 14.04 5.22
CA ASP A 233 -2.91 14.18 4.44
C ASP A 233 -1.80 13.24 4.97
N ALA A 234 -0.61 13.32 4.41
CA ALA A 234 0.52 12.52 4.85
C ALA A 234 0.83 12.69 6.35
N ILE A 235 0.67 13.88 6.90
CA ILE A 235 0.92 14.15 8.34
C ILE A 235 -0.11 13.42 9.20
N GLY A 236 -1.39 13.48 8.81
CA GLY A 236 -2.48 12.77 9.48
C GLY A 236 -2.30 11.25 9.42
N LEU A 237 -1.88 10.72 8.26
CA LEU A 237 -1.64 9.28 8.11
C LEU A 237 -0.41 8.81 8.90
N ILE A 238 0.67 9.60 8.97
CA ILE A 238 1.83 9.31 9.84
C ILE A 238 1.38 9.19 11.30
N ARG A 239 0.52 10.10 11.80
CA ARG A 239 -0.04 10.01 13.16
C ARG A 239 -0.84 8.72 13.37
N ALA A 240 -1.62 8.30 12.36
CA ALA A 240 -2.36 7.04 12.45
C ALA A 240 -1.42 5.84 12.55
N VAL A 241 -0.37 5.76 11.73
CA VAL A 241 0.64 4.68 11.80
C VAL A 241 1.37 4.69 13.14
N LYS A 242 1.73 5.89 13.65
CA LYS A 242 2.35 6.03 14.97
C LYS A 242 1.43 5.53 16.09
N ALA A 243 0.15 5.91 16.08
CA ALA A 243 -0.82 5.43 17.06
C ALA A 243 -0.94 3.90 17.03
N MET A 244 -0.92 3.29 15.83
CA MET A 244 -0.92 1.83 15.70
C MET A 244 0.34 1.19 16.25
N ASN A 245 1.50 1.80 16.10
CA ASN A 245 2.74 1.36 16.75
C ASN A 245 2.65 1.45 18.29
N GLU A 246 1.69 2.22 18.82
CA GLU A 246 1.36 2.32 20.24
C GLU A 246 0.16 1.42 20.63
N GLY A 247 -0.35 0.59 19.72
CA GLY A 247 -1.46 -0.34 19.97
C GLY A 247 -2.85 0.30 19.92
N LYS A 248 -2.98 1.47 19.29
CA LYS A 248 -4.22 2.25 19.21
C LYS A 248 -4.56 2.65 17.79
N ASP A 249 -5.84 2.82 17.50
CA ASP A 249 -6.27 3.55 16.30
C ASP A 249 -6.10 5.08 16.48
N LEU A 250 -6.37 5.86 15.45
CA LEU A 250 -6.22 7.33 15.49
C LEU A 250 -7.20 7.99 16.49
N MET A 251 -8.28 7.32 16.88
CA MET A 251 -9.25 7.79 17.89
C MET A 251 -8.88 7.37 19.31
N GLY A 252 -7.77 6.62 19.48
CA GLY A 252 -7.29 6.14 20.79
C GLY A 252 -7.88 4.83 21.24
N ASN A 253 -8.68 4.14 20.43
CA ASN A 253 -9.20 2.82 20.77
C ASN A 253 -8.11 1.77 20.60
N SER A 254 -8.09 0.77 21.50
CA SER A 254 -7.15 -0.35 21.41
C SER A 254 -7.38 -1.17 20.14
N ILE A 255 -6.30 -1.52 19.44
CA ILE A 255 -6.30 -2.47 18.31
C ILE A 255 -5.80 -3.87 18.73
N GLY A 256 -5.66 -4.10 20.04
CA GLY A 256 -5.20 -5.37 20.64
C GLY A 256 -3.69 -5.39 20.86
N GLU A 257 -2.90 -5.40 19.79
CA GLU A 257 -1.43 -5.44 19.85
C GLU A 257 -0.83 -4.23 19.13
N SER A 258 0.39 -3.85 19.51
CA SER A 258 1.15 -2.79 18.83
C SER A 258 1.68 -3.27 17.49
N THR A 259 1.61 -2.42 16.47
CA THR A 259 2.37 -2.64 15.24
C THR A 259 3.84 -2.24 15.43
N SER A 260 4.68 -2.53 14.44
CA SER A 260 6.11 -2.20 14.48
C SER A 260 6.59 -1.61 13.14
N PHE A 261 5.82 -0.70 12.59
CA PHE A 261 6.15 -0.06 11.32
C PHE A 261 7.33 0.91 11.45
N LEU A 262 8.27 0.82 10.51
CA LEU A 262 9.12 1.94 10.14
C LEU A 262 8.28 2.91 9.32
N ILE A 263 8.21 4.16 9.74
CA ILE A 263 7.42 5.20 9.10
C ILE A 263 8.33 6.09 8.28
N ALA A 264 8.28 5.94 6.96
CA ALA A 264 8.98 6.82 6.03
C ALA A 264 8.06 7.93 5.52
N CYS A 265 8.63 9.09 5.22
CA CYS A 265 7.93 10.19 4.58
C CYS A 265 8.74 10.79 3.43
N ALA A 266 8.08 11.51 2.53
CA ALA A 266 8.74 12.17 1.41
C ALA A 266 9.08 13.64 1.71
N ALA A 267 10.17 14.13 1.10
CA ALA A 267 10.52 15.55 1.04
C ALA A 267 10.95 15.93 -0.38
N ASN A 268 10.77 17.20 -0.75
CA ASN A 268 11.17 17.72 -2.06
C ASN A 268 12.25 18.81 -1.94
N PRO A 269 13.53 18.47 -2.07
CA PRO A 269 14.63 19.44 -2.04
C PRO A 269 14.68 20.40 -3.24
N THR A 270 13.90 20.15 -4.30
CA THR A 270 13.91 20.96 -5.53
C THR A 270 12.74 21.95 -5.63
N THR A 271 11.99 22.11 -4.54
CA THR A 271 10.87 23.04 -4.48
C THR A 271 11.33 24.50 -4.51
N GLU A 272 10.51 25.38 -5.07
CA GLU A 272 10.77 26.84 -5.04
C GLU A 272 10.63 27.42 -3.61
N ASP A 273 9.69 26.90 -2.81
CA ASP A 273 9.46 27.31 -1.42
C ASP A 273 10.06 26.29 -0.45
N MET A 274 11.36 26.37 -0.27
CA MET A 274 12.13 25.50 0.61
C MET A 274 11.75 25.64 2.09
N ASP A 275 11.41 26.85 2.53
CA ASP A 275 11.05 27.09 3.94
C ASP A 275 9.72 26.43 4.29
N ARG A 276 8.76 26.47 3.37
CA ARG A 276 7.50 25.73 3.48
C ARG A 276 7.72 24.22 3.51
N GLU A 277 8.61 23.71 2.66
CA GLU A 277 8.88 22.26 2.60
C GLU A 277 9.57 21.77 3.88
N VAL A 278 10.56 22.51 4.39
CA VAL A 278 11.22 22.20 5.67
C VAL A 278 10.21 22.25 6.82
N GLY A 279 9.32 23.25 6.87
CA GLY A 279 8.27 23.31 7.89
C GLY A 279 7.25 22.19 7.78
N ARG A 280 7.00 21.64 6.57
CA ARG A 280 6.19 20.44 6.39
C ARG A 280 6.92 19.19 6.84
N LEU A 281 8.22 19.11 6.55
CA LEU A 281 9.06 18.00 6.99
C LEU A 281 9.12 17.95 8.53
N GLU A 282 9.31 19.09 9.20
CA GLU A 282 9.26 19.17 10.66
C GLU A 282 7.97 18.57 11.22
N LYS A 283 6.82 18.97 10.70
CA LYS A 283 5.51 18.42 11.11
C LYS A 283 5.38 16.91 10.87
N LYS A 284 5.99 16.36 9.78
CA LYS A 284 6.01 14.92 9.52
C LYS A 284 6.87 14.18 10.54
N LEU A 285 8.02 14.73 10.90
CA LEU A 285 8.91 14.17 11.93
C LEU A 285 8.24 14.19 13.32
N GLU A 286 7.64 15.32 13.70
CA GLU A 286 6.85 15.45 14.94
C GLU A 286 5.68 14.45 14.99
N ALA A 287 5.01 14.23 13.84
CA ALA A 287 3.94 13.25 13.73
C ALA A 287 4.42 11.82 13.92
N GLY A 288 5.73 11.55 13.77
CA GLY A 288 6.32 10.23 14.03
C GLY A 288 7.08 9.59 12.87
N ALA A 289 7.38 10.32 11.78
CA ALA A 289 8.22 9.78 10.71
C ALA A 289 9.65 9.49 11.22
N ASN A 290 10.21 8.36 10.81
CA ASN A 290 11.51 7.87 11.26
C ASN A 290 12.63 8.08 10.23
N ILE A 291 12.28 8.17 8.93
CA ILE A 291 13.21 8.30 7.82
C ILE A 291 12.57 9.10 6.69
N VAL A 292 13.39 9.84 5.97
CA VAL A 292 12.95 10.74 4.89
C VAL A 292 13.47 10.25 3.54
N PHE A 293 12.61 10.22 2.54
CA PHE A 293 12.94 9.92 1.15
C PHE A 293 12.79 11.20 0.32
N THR A 294 13.79 11.55 -0.47
CA THR A 294 13.66 12.76 -1.30
C THR A 294 13.04 12.45 -2.66
N GLN A 295 12.42 13.47 -3.26
CA GLN A 295 12.26 13.50 -4.70
C GLN A 295 13.64 13.48 -5.38
N PRO A 296 13.74 13.13 -6.68
CA PRO A 296 15.04 13.09 -7.37
C PRO A 296 15.79 14.41 -7.29
N VAL A 297 17.05 14.33 -6.86
CA VAL A 297 17.99 15.46 -6.82
C VAL A 297 19.12 15.18 -7.83
N TYR A 298 19.69 16.25 -8.41
CA TYR A 298 20.67 16.15 -9.48
C TYR A 298 21.98 16.85 -9.22
N ASP A 299 22.13 17.61 -8.14
CA ASP A 299 23.35 18.31 -7.78
C ASP A 299 23.50 18.54 -6.28
N MET A 300 24.75 18.66 -5.84
CA MET A 300 25.09 18.87 -4.43
C MET A 300 24.59 20.21 -3.90
N LYS A 301 24.58 21.26 -4.71
CA LYS A 301 24.11 22.58 -4.26
C LYS A 301 22.66 22.53 -3.75
N THR A 302 21.79 21.86 -4.48
CA THR A 302 20.38 21.67 -4.09
C THR A 302 20.27 20.84 -2.80
N LEU A 303 21.04 19.76 -2.72
CA LEU A 303 21.06 18.89 -1.53
C LEU A 303 21.57 19.63 -0.30
N GLU A 304 22.70 20.31 -0.41
CA GLU A 304 23.32 21.08 0.68
C GLU A 304 22.42 22.22 1.17
N GLU A 305 21.74 22.93 0.26
CA GLU A 305 20.79 23.98 0.63
C GLU A 305 19.63 23.40 1.44
N PHE A 306 19.06 22.27 1.01
CA PHE A 306 18.02 21.58 1.77
C PHE A 306 18.52 21.14 3.15
N LEU A 307 19.66 20.47 3.23
CA LEU A 307 20.25 20.02 4.50
C LEU A 307 20.59 21.20 5.43
N ARG A 308 21.09 22.30 4.90
CA ARG A 308 21.39 23.52 5.65
C ARG A 308 20.11 24.10 6.25
N LYS A 309 19.03 24.22 5.48
CA LYS A 309 17.76 24.75 5.98
C LYS A 309 17.10 23.81 7.00
N ALA A 310 17.27 22.49 6.81
CA ALA A 310 16.74 21.46 7.70
C ALA A 310 17.72 21.10 8.85
N SER A 311 18.82 21.83 9.07
CA SER A 311 19.90 21.49 10.01
C SER A 311 19.46 21.37 11.47
N HIS A 312 18.37 22.03 11.86
CA HIS A 312 17.77 21.92 13.18
C HIS A 312 16.97 20.62 13.39
N LEU A 313 16.68 19.88 12.30
CA LEU A 313 15.97 18.61 12.33
C LEU A 313 16.98 17.44 12.31
N LYS A 314 16.64 16.33 12.97
CA LYS A 314 17.46 15.11 12.98
C LYS A 314 16.67 13.99 12.29
N PHE A 315 17.16 13.53 11.15
CA PHE A 315 16.54 12.45 10.40
C PHE A 315 17.54 11.73 9.50
N PRO A 316 17.42 10.40 9.33
CA PRO A 316 18.11 9.69 8.27
C PRO A 316 17.49 10.06 6.92
N LEU A 317 18.33 10.29 5.89
CA LEU A 317 17.90 10.71 4.55
C LEU A 317 18.21 9.65 3.50
N MET A 318 17.21 9.17 2.79
CA MET A 318 17.33 8.38 1.57
C MET A 318 17.26 9.33 0.37
N LEU A 319 18.37 9.45 -0.36
CA LEU A 319 18.47 10.36 -1.49
C LEU A 319 17.83 9.75 -2.74
N GLY A 320 16.83 10.41 -3.28
CA GLY A 320 16.20 10.03 -4.55
C GLY A 320 17.11 10.34 -5.73
N VAL A 321 17.44 9.31 -6.51
CA VAL A 321 18.26 9.44 -7.73
C VAL A 321 17.58 8.74 -8.89
N LEU A 322 17.31 9.51 -9.95
CA LEU A 322 16.71 9.05 -11.20
C LEU A 322 17.71 9.28 -12.35
N PRO A 323 18.43 8.23 -12.78
CA PRO A 323 19.40 8.37 -13.89
C PRO A 323 18.73 8.82 -15.18
N LEU A 324 19.33 9.81 -15.83
CA LEU A 324 18.78 10.41 -17.05
C LEU A 324 19.17 9.59 -18.28
N ARG A 325 18.24 9.39 -19.24
CA ARG A 325 18.49 8.52 -20.40
C ARG A 325 18.82 9.28 -21.68
N SER A 326 18.41 10.52 -21.75
CA SER A 326 18.62 11.36 -22.94
C SER A 326 18.33 12.81 -22.59
N TYR A 327 18.76 13.72 -23.46
CA TYR A 327 18.38 15.13 -23.37
C TYR A 327 16.85 15.30 -23.38
N LYS A 328 16.15 14.62 -24.28
CA LYS A 328 14.69 14.69 -24.35
C LYS A 328 14.01 14.23 -23.05
N HIS A 329 14.55 13.19 -22.39
CA HIS A 329 14.04 12.71 -21.10
C HIS A 329 14.29 13.75 -20.01
N ALA A 330 15.46 14.38 -19.98
CA ALA A 330 15.78 15.43 -19.03
C ALA A 330 14.88 16.66 -19.18
N GLU A 331 14.66 17.12 -20.43
CA GLU A 331 13.75 18.24 -20.73
C GLU A 331 12.30 17.92 -20.31
N PHE A 332 11.81 16.71 -20.61
CA PHE A 332 10.48 16.29 -20.17
C PHE A 332 10.33 16.33 -18.65
N LEU A 333 11.29 15.77 -17.93
CA LEU A 333 11.26 15.76 -16.46
C LEU A 333 11.31 17.17 -15.88
N HIS A 334 12.19 18.01 -16.43
CA HIS A 334 12.38 19.38 -15.96
C HIS A 334 11.15 20.28 -16.21
N ASN A 335 10.51 20.15 -17.37
CA ASN A 335 9.45 21.08 -17.79
C ASN A 335 8.03 20.56 -17.49
N GLU A 336 7.82 19.21 -17.45
CA GLU A 336 6.49 18.63 -17.38
C GLU A 336 6.21 17.88 -16.07
N VAL A 337 7.24 17.55 -15.28
CA VAL A 337 7.06 16.83 -14.02
C VAL A 337 7.22 17.78 -12.85
N PRO A 338 6.14 18.13 -12.14
CA PRO A 338 6.22 19.02 -11.01
C PRO A 338 7.18 18.52 -9.93
N GLY A 339 8.02 19.41 -9.42
CA GLY A 339 8.95 19.07 -8.34
C GLY A 339 10.25 18.38 -8.79
N ILE A 340 10.52 18.30 -10.10
CA ILE A 340 11.82 17.88 -10.63
C ILE A 340 12.49 19.06 -11.30
N ASN A 341 13.64 19.48 -10.77
CA ASN A 341 14.47 20.51 -11.36
C ASN A 341 15.81 19.90 -11.76
N ILE A 342 16.15 19.97 -13.06
CA ILE A 342 17.42 19.45 -13.58
C ILE A 342 18.28 20.63 -14.04
N PRO A 343 19.48 20.83 -13.44
CA PRO A 343 20.38 21.92 -13.78
C PRO A 343 20.70 21.97 -15.29
N GLU A 344 20.80 23.17 -15.84
CA GLU A 344 21.06 23.37 -17.28
C GLU A 344 22.36 22.69 -17.72
N LYS A 345 23.41 22.78 -16.92
CA LYS A 345 24.71 22.11 -17.17
C LYS A 345 24.55 20.60 -17.42
N ILE A 346 23.68 19.94 -16.67
CA ILE A 346 23.41 18.50 -16.83
C ILE A 346 22.64 18.25 -18.13
N ARG A 347 21.62 19.07 -18.44
CA ARG A 347 20.83 18.96 -19.65
C ARG A 347 21.70 19.19 -20.89
N GLU A 348 22.60 20.17 -20.89
CA GLU A 348 23.57 20.41 -21.96
C GLU A 348 24.58 19.27 -22.13
N LYS A 349 25.11 18.71 -21.01
CA LYS A 349 26.01 17.54 -21.07
C LYS A 349 25.32 16.38 -21.77
N LEU A 350 24.03 16.12 -21.47
CA LEU A 350 23.26 15.10 -22.16
C LEU A 350 22.98 15.44 -23.65
N ARG A 351 22.71 16.69 -23.98
CA ARG A 351 22.51 17.14 -25.36
C ARG A 351 23.74 16.83 -26.20
N ASN A 352 24.92 17.16 -25.68
CA ASN A 352 26.18 17.00 -26.36
C ASN A 352 26.68 15.53 -26.44
N SER A 353 26.06 14.62 -25.66
CA SER A 353 26.48 13.23 -25.57
C SER A 353 25.90 12.33 -26.67
N GLY A 354 24.91 12.80 -27.43
CA GLY A 354 24.31 12.06 -28.55
C GLY A 354 23.82 10.66 -28.13
N GLU A 355 24.29 9.64 -28.82
CA GLU A 355 23.94 8.24 -28.53
C GLU A 355 24.45 7.74 -27.18
N ARG A 356 25.48 8.35 -26.62
CA ARG A 356 26.01 8.00 -25.29
C ARG A 356 25.22 8.61 -24.13
N ALA A 357 24.18 9.41 -24.38
CA ALA A 357 23.47 10.14 -23.36
C ALA A 357 22.96 9.26 -22.19
N ALA A 358 22.58 8.01 -22.47
CA ALA A 358 22.13 7.08 -21.43
C ALA A 358 23.29 6.63 -20.50
N ALA A 359 24.46 6.37 -21.05
CA ALA A 359 25.66 6.06 -20.27
C ALA A 359 26.11 7.29 -19.45
N VAL A 360 26.14 8.46 -20.09
CA VAL A 360 26.48 9.72 -19.40
C VAL A 360 25.49 10.03 -18.27
N GLY A 361 24.21 9.69 -18.41
CA GLY A 361 23.25 9.83 -17.32
C GLY A 361 23.50 8.93 -16.13
N VAL A 362 24.03 7.72 -16.36
CA VAL A 362 24.48 6.81 -15.28
C VAL A 362 25.77 7.34 -14.65
N GLU A 363 26.75 7.76 -15.46
CA GLU A 363 27.99 8.39 -14.98
C GLU A 363 27.70 9.59 -14.07
N LEU A 364 26.79 10.49 -14.46
CA LEU A 364 26.37 11.63 -13.66
C LEU A 364 25.69 11.23 -12.36
N ALA A 365 24.89 10.17 -12.37
CA ALA A 365 24.24 9.67 -11.17
C ALA A 365 25.28 9.07 -10.19
N ILE A 366 26.31 8.38 -10.69
CA ILE A 366 27.41 7.85 -9.90
C ILE A 366 28.25 8.99 -9.30
N GLU A 367 28.68 9.96 -10.12
CA GLU A 367 29.42 11.15 -9.68
C GLU A 367 28.69 11.83 -8.52
N PHE A 368 27.41 12.14 -8.69
CA PHE A 368 26.60 12.80 -7.69
C PHE A 368 26.44 11.95 -6.40
N LEU A 369 26.22 10.64 -6.53
CA LEU A 369 26.07 9.75 -5.38
C LEU A 369 27.37 9.61 -4.57
N LEU A 370 28.52 9.58 -5.21
CA LEU A 370 29.82 9.53 -4.52
C LEU A 370 30.03 10.80 -3.67
N GLU A 371 29.65 11.98 -4.19
CA GLU A 371 29.72 13.23 -3.44
C GLU A 371 28.68 13.27 -2.29
N ALA A 372 27.46 12.78 -2.52
CA ALA A 372 26.37 12.83 -1.56
C ALA A 372 26.48 11.75 -0.44
N LYS A 373 27.18 10.63 -0.69
CA LYS A 373 27.26 9.48 0.21
C LYS A 373 27.63 9.82 1.67
N PRO A 374 28.57 10.77 1.94
CA PRO A 374 28.93 11.12 3.31
C PRO A 374 27.82 11.81 4.12
N VAL A 375 26.84 12.42 3.45
CA VAL A 375 25.81 13.27 4.09
C VAL A 375 24.40 12.67 4.05
N VAL A 376 24.25 11.46 3.49
CA VAL A 376 22.95 10.77 3.41
C VAL A 376 23.02 9.36 4.02
N GLN A 377 21.88 8.84 4.47
CA GLN A 377 21.76 7.49 5.03
C GLN A 377 21.84 6.42 3.94
N GLY A 378 21.42 6.75 2.73
CA GLY A 378 21.33 5.81 1.64
C GLY A 378 20.76 6.42 0.38
N VAL A 379 20.53 5.57 -0.61
CA VAL A 379 19.97 5.94 -1.92
C VAL A 379 18.63 5.25 -2.18
N TYR A 380 17.72 6.01 -2.75
CA TYR A 380 16.47 5.58 -3.35
C TYR A 380 16.61 5.70 -4.87
N LEU A 381 16.86 4.60 -5.56
CA LEU A 381 17.06 4.57 -7.00
C LEU A 381 15.73 4.41 -7.74
N LEU A 382 15.53 5.25 -8.75
CA LEU A 382 14.37 5.23 -9.64
C LEU A 382 14.81 4.88 -11.07
N PRO A 383 15.02 3.59 -11.42
CA PRO A 383 15.48 3.18 -12.73
C PRO A 383 14.45 3.53 -13.82
N PRO A 384 14.77 4.40 -14.79
CA PRO A 384 13.80 4.81 -15.81
C PRO A 384 13.45 3.65 -16.75
N PHE A 385 12.16 3.54 -17.11
CA PHE A 385 11.66 2.57 -18.10
C PHE A 385 12.03 1.11 -17.79
N LYS A 386 11.99 0.71 -16.51
CA LYS A 386 12.30 -0.66 -16.04
C LYS A 386 13.72 -1.14 -16.38
N LYS A 387 14.67 -0.21 -16.56
CA LYS A 387 16.06 -0.55 -16.86
C LYS A 387 16.84 -0.91 -15.58
N TYR A 388 16.39 -1.96 -14.88
CA TYR A 388 17.01 -2.39 -13.61
C TYR A 388 18.48 -2.79 -13.76
N SER A 389 18.93 -3.12 -14.97
CA SER A 389 20.34 -3.47 -15.26
C SER A 389 21.36 -2.36 -14.96
N ILE A 390 20.93 -1.09 -14.84
CA ILE A 390 21.83 0.01 -14.45
C ILE A 390 22.10 0.05 -12.94
N VAL A 391 21.26 -0.60 -12.14
CA VAL A 391 21.39 -0.57 -10.67
C VAL A 391 22.69 -1.19 -10.19
N PRO A 392 23.08 -2.41 -10.64
CA PRO A 392 24.38 -2.98 -10.27
C PRO A 392 25.57 -2.09 -10.67
N GLU A 393 25.50 -1.43 -11.82
CA GLU A 393 26.55 -0.51 -12.28
C GLU A 393 26.73 0.66 -11.32
N ILE A 394 25.61 1.29 -10.90
CA ILE A 394 25.64 2.39 -9.94
C ILE A 394 26.16 1.92 -8.58
N LEU A 395 25.68 0.77 -8.08
CA LEU A 395 26.05 0.28 -6.76
C LEU A 395 27.48 -0.22 -6.66
N SER A 396 28.04 -0.77 -7.76
CA SER A 396 29.43 -1.22 -7.79
C SER A 396 30.44 -0.08 -7.71
N ALA A 397 30.01 1.15 -7.98
CA ALA A 397 30.81 2.36 -7.87
C ALA A 397 30.74 3.00 -6.46
N LEU A 398 29.80 2.58 -5.62
CA LEU A 398 29.60 3.09 -4.25
C LEU A 398 30.33 2.26 -3.19
#